data_7d0d71b11bd0e4cced376fb6e073a35d
#
_entry.id   7d0d71b11bd0e4cced376fb6e073a35d
#
_cell.length_a   1.000
_cell.length_b   1.000
_cell.length_c   1.000
_cell.angle_alpha   90.00
_cell.angle_beta   90.00
_cell.angle_gamma   90.00
#
_symmetry.space_group_name_H-M   'P 1'
#
loop_
_entity.id
_entity.type
_entity.pdbx_description
1 polymer ?
#
loop_
_entity_poly.entity_id
_entity_poly.type
_entity_poly.pdbx_seq_one_letter_code
_entity_poly.pdbx_strand_id
1 'polypeptide(L)'
;MDISQDEVMSIIKNEVNEEERRRINAEKTSDAPLLSKLYLDAVVNVDSAIKHAQSTMWKALKVKSEFDISMEETQKILEGYSESKVTLVILHVDIVESTRLSMILPVDRLAAIIRTFTQEMSLLIAAYGGYVLKYIGDAILAFFVVNSSSSSSSSSDDDQRYLPCMNAVSCACSMVKVIREGINPILGQYDYPELKIRIGIDVGENAVVQYGWDTHILDGKVVLKKPHLDILGYTISIAAKMTAVAKADQIVIGQLAYDVLEDKQRRTFKRLSMSPQIWDYVSSNTGTIYSLYGSVNAVDAYNNN
;
A
#
# COMPACT_ATOMS: atom_id res chain seq x y z
N MET A 1 53.39 19.61 -3.42
CA MET A 1 53.25 18.25 -3.95
C MET A 1 51.85 18.18 -4.59
N ASP A 2 51.82 18.33 -5.89
CA ASP A 2 50.54 18.23 -6.63
C ASP A 2 50.25 16.74 -6.85
N ILE A 3 49.14 16.29 -6.29
CA ILE A 3 48.60 14.94 -6.54
C ILE A 3 48.04 14.96 -7.94
N SER A 4 48.48 14.07 -8.81
CA SER A 4 48.02 14.03 -10.19
C SER A 4 46.51 13.63 -10.26
N GLN A 5 45.81 14.14 -11.29
CA GLN A 5 44.39 13.80 -11.49
C GLN A 5 44.16 12.29 -11.59
N ASP A 6 45.16 11.53 -12.09
CA ASP A 6 45.07 10.07 -12.21
C ASP A 6 45.17 9.36 -10.83
N GLU A 7 45.90 9.91 -9.87
CA GLU A 7 45.94 9.39 -8.50
C GLU A 7 44.64 9.64 -7.75
N VAL A 8 44.01 10.82 -7.92
CA VAL A 8 42.71 11.15 -7.35
C VAL A 8 41.63 10.23 -7.93
N MET A 9 41.64 9.98 -9.23
CA MET A 9 40.70 9.07 -9.87
C MET A 9 40.89 7.59 -9.48
N SER A 10 42.12 7.19 -9.15
CA SER A 10 42.43 5.86 -8.62
C SER A 10 41.90 5.68 -7.18
N ILE A 11 42.03 6.70 -6.36
CA ILE A 11 41.53 6.69 -4.96
C ILE A 11 40.01 6.63 -4.95
N ILE A 12 39.32 7.46 -5.78
CA ILE A 12 37.86 7.48 -5.88
C ILE A 12 37.34 6.13 -6.41
N LYS A 13 37.98 5.52 -7.41
CA LYS A 13 37.59 4.19 -7.91
C LYS A 13 37.77 3.10 -6.84
N ASN A 14 38.77 3.18 -6.01
CA ASN A 14 38.99 2.20 -4.95
C ASN A 14 38.00 2.36 -3.78
N GLU A 15 37.66 3.60 -3.41
CA GLU A 15 36.65 3.86 -2.38
C GLU A 15 35.24 3.44 -2.83
N VAL A 16 34.87 3.74 -4.08
CA VAL A 16 33.58 3.29 -4.66
C VAL A 16 33.51 1.76 -4.73
N ASN A 17 34.59 1.08 -5.08
CA ASN A 17 34.63 -0.39 -5.10
C ASN A 17 34.60 -1.00 -3.69
N GLU A 18 35.16 -0.35 -2.67
CA GLU A 18 35.06 -0.83 -1.28
C GLU A 18 33.66 -0.61 -0.70
N GLU A 19 33.04 0.51 -1.00
CA GLU A 19 31.67 0.80 -0.55
C GLU A 19 30.66 -0.12 -1.23
N GLU A 20 30.82 -0.41 -2.50
CA GLU A 20 30.03 -1.36 -3.25
C GLU A 20 30.24 -2.80 -2.77
N ARG A 21 31.47 -3.20 -2.44
CA ARG A 21 31.77 -4.50 -1.77
C ARG A 21 31.18 -4.57 -0.36
N ARG A 22 31.17 -3.49 0.41
CA ARG A 22 30.52 -3.44 1.72
C ARG A 22 29.00 -3.54 1.60
N ARG A 23 28.38 -2.90 0.58
CA ARG A 23 26.95 -3.07 0.26
C ARG A 23 26.61 -4.49 -0.17
N ILE A 24 27.36 -5.09 -1.08
CA ILE A 24 27.17 -6.48 -1.53
C ILE A 24 27.35 -7.49 -0.40
N ASN A 25 28.31 -7.27 0.53
CA ASN A 25 28.49 -8.12 1.70
C ASN A 25 27.44 -7.87 2.79
N ALA A 26 26.92 -6.65 2.93
CA ALA A 26 25.78 -6.34 3.79
C ALA A 26 24.48 -6.95 3.23
N GLU A 27 24.31 -6.98 1.90
CA GLU A 27 23.17 -7.65 1.25
C GLU A 27 23.20 -9.18 1.39
N LYS A 28 24.41 -9.81 1.37
CA LYS A 28 24.58 -11.26 1.59
C LYS A 28 24.29 -11.73 3.02
N THR A 29 24.32 -10.84 4.00
CA THR A 29 23.96 -11.15 5.40
C THR A 29 22.51 -10.81 5.76
N SER A 30 21.69 -10.32 4.79
CA SER A 30 20.35 -9.76 5.04
C SER A 30 19.20 -10.61 4.53
N ASP A 31 19.35 -11.91 4.33
CA ASP A 31 18.20 -12.78 4.04
C ASP A 31 17.25 -12.95 5.25
N ALA A 32 17.74 -12.68 6.45
CA ALA A 32 16.94 -12.73 7.67
C ALA A 32 15.89 -11.59 7.84
N PRO A 33 16.13 -10.33 7.40
CA PRO A 33 15.14 -9.25 7.60
C PRO A 33 13.91 -9.33 6.70
N LEU A 34 14.01 -9.89 5.49
CA LEU A 34 12.87 -10.04 4.57
C LEU A 34 11.88 -11.10 5.07
N LEU A 35 12.36 -12.20 5.59
CA LEU A 35 11.52 -13.26 6.17
C LEU A 35 10.82 -12.80 7.46
N SER A 36 11.45 -11.97 8.29
CA SER A 36 10.84 -11.47 9.53
C SER A 36 9.70 -10.47 9.28
N LYS A 37 9.75 -9.66 8.21
CA LYS A 37 8.64 -8.76 7.83
C LYS A 37 7.38 -9.51 7.37
N LEU A 38 7.54 -10.71 6.85
CA LEU A 38 6.45 -11.49 6.26
C LEU A 38 5.65 -12.32 7.28
N TYR A 39 6.16 -12.50 8.50
CA TYR A 39 5.57 -13.39 9.51
C TYR A 39 5.22 -12.74 10.85
N LEU A 40 5.45 -11.44 10.99
CA LEU A 40 5.16 -10.74 12.23
C LEU A 40 3.86 -9.95 12.11
N ASP A 41 3.05 -10.05 13.16
CA ASP A 41 1.95 -9.13 13.40
C ASP A 41 2.52 -7.71 13.46
N ALA A 42 2.04 -6.81 12.60
CA ALA A 42 2.61 -5.48 12.49
C ALA A 42 2.18 -4.63 13.69
N VAL A 43 3.11 -4.35 14.58
CA VAL A 43 2.89 -3.41 15.69
C VAL A 43 3.24 -1.99 15.23
N VAL A 44 2.23 -1.23 14.86
CA VAL A 44 2.37 0.15 14.39
C VAL A 44 1.90 1.13 15.46
N ASN A 45 2.75 2.09 15.82
CA ASN A 45 2.36 3.18 16.71
C ASN A 45 1.56 4.24 15.94
N VAL A 46 0.23 4.09 15.94
CA VAL A 46 -0.68 4.96 15.20
C VAL A 46 -0.66 6.41 15.70
N ASP A 47 -0.44 6.64 16.99
CA ASP A 47 -0.36 8.00 17.53
C ASP A 47 0.89 8.74 17.02
N SER A 48 1.99 8.02 16.79
CA SER A 48 3.17 8.57 16.11
C SER A 48 2.88 8.90 14.65
N ALA A 49 2.16 8.04 13.94
CA ALA A 49 1.74 8.28 12.57
C ALA A 49 0.81 9.50 12.45
N ILE A 50 -0.13 9.66 13.39
CA ILE A 50 -1.00 10.84 13.46
C ILE A 50 -0.18 12.13 13.61
N LYS A 51 0.77 12.16 14.55
CA LYS A 51 1.63 13.35 14.76
C LYS A 51 2.50 13.63 13.55
N HIS A 52 3.02 12.59 12.90
CA HIS A 52 3.77 12.72 11.66
C HIS A 52 2.93 13.35 10.57
N ALA A 53 1.73 12.84 10.33
CA ALA A 53 0.80 13.34 9.32
C ALA A 53 0.37 14.80 9.59
N GLN A 54 0.15 15.18 10.85
CA GLN A 54 -0.09 16.58 11.24
C GLN A 54 1.08 17.47 10.83
N SER A 55 2.31 17.06 11.16
CA SER A 55 3.52 17.83 10.85
C SER A 55 3.74 17.95 9.35
N THR A 56 3.59 16.84 8.61
CA THR A 56 3.79 16.79 7.16
C THR A 56 2.74 17.64 6.44
N MET A 57 1.47 17.53 6.80
CA MET A 57 0.39 18.34 6.19
C MET A 57 0.61 19.82 6.48
N TRP A 58 0.94 20.19 7.72
CA TRP A 58 1.21 21.57 8.07
C TRP A 58 2.37 22.16 7.26
N LYS A 59 3.47 21.39 7.11
CA LYS A 59 4.62 21.80 6.29
C LYS A 59 4.23 21.94 4.82
N ALA A 60 3.50 20.98 4.26
CA ALA A 60 3.09 20.99 2.85
C ALA A 60 2.21 22.19 2.49
N LEU A 61 1.39 22.66 3.42
CA LEU A 61 0.54 23.83 3.20
C LEU A 61 1.29 25.17 3.36
N LYS A 62 2.44 25.20 4.07
CA LYS A 62 3.24 26.43 4.30
C LYS A 62 4.46 26.55 3.41
N VAL A 63 5.15 25.44 3.19
CA VAL A 63 6.44 25.39 2.49
C VAL A 63 6.37 24.29 1.45
N LYS A 64 7.05 24.45 0.32
CA LYS A 64 7.17 23.39 -0.68
C LYS A 64 7.84 22.18 -0.06
N SER A 65 7.09 21.08 0.14
CA SER A 65 7.62 19.84 0.69
C SER A 65 8.22 18.98 -0.42
N GLU A 66 9.34 18.32 -0.13
CA GLU A 66 9.85 17.23 -0.93
C GLU A 66 9.12 15.94 -0.53
N PHE A 67 8.79 15.13 -1.51
CA PHE A 67 8.15 13.85 -1.32
C PHE A 67 9.09 12.78 -1.88
N ASP A 68 9.48 11.86 -1.02
CA ASP A 68 10.36 10.76 -1.37
C ASP A 68 9.57 9.45 -1.27
N ILE A 69 8.98 9.06 -2.40
CA ILE A 69 8.26 7.80 -2.54
C ILE A 69 8.99 6.97 -3.58
N SER A 70 9.65 5.90 -3.14
CA SER A 70 10.31 4.95 -4.03
C SER A 70 9.43 3.74 -4.29
N MET A 71 9.35 3.34 -5.57
CA MET A 71 8.67 2.10 -6.01
C MET A 71 9.66 0.95 -6.24
N GLU A 72 10.94 1.14 -5.94
CA GLU A 72 11.97 0.13 -6.21
C GLU A 72 11.76 -1.15 -5.41
N GLU A 73 11.36 -1.03 -4.13
CA GLU A 73 11.09 -2.20 -3.29
C GLU A 73 9.92 -3.03 -3.85
N THR A 74 8.86 -2.37 -4.32
CA THR A 74 7.72 -3.01 -4.97
C THR A 74 8.14 -3.80 -6.20
N GLN A 75 8.91 -3.20 -7.11
CA GLN A 75 9.38 -3.88 -8.32
C GLN A 75 10.31 -5.06 -7.97
N LYS A 76 11.20 -4.91 -6.98
CA LYS A 76 12.08 -5.97 -6.49
C LYS A 76 11.30 -7.18 -5.93
N ILE A 77 10.21 -6.92 -5.21
CA ILE A 77 9.33 -8.00 -4.71
C ILE A 77 8.62 -8.69 -5.87
N LEU A 78 8.09 -7.93 -6.83
CA LEU A 78 7.41 -8.49 -8.00
C LEU A 78 8.35 -9.32 -8.89
N GLU A 79 9.62 -8.94 -9.00
CA GLU A 79 10.64 -9.73 -9.71
C GLU A 79 10.73 -11.17 -9.19
N GLY A 80 10.58 -11.36 -7.86
CA GLY A 80 10.56 -12.70 -7.24
C GLY A 80 9.37 -13.57 -7.65
N TYR A 81 8.31 -12.97 -8.20
CA TYR A 81 7.09 -13.65 -8.65
C TYR A 81 6.82 -13.48 -10.15
N SER A 82 7.82 -13.02 -10.92
CA SER A 82 7.66 -12.76 -12.36
C SER A 82 7.15 -13.99 -13.10
N GLU A 83 6.15 -13.78 -13.97
CA GLU A 83 5.48 -14.82 -14.78
C GLU A 83 4.92 -15.98 -13.96
N SER A 84 4.58 -15.70 -12.68
CA SER A 84 3.99 -16.70 -11.80
C SER A 84 2.64 -16.25 -11.22
N LYS A 85 1.93 -17.21 -10.62
CA LYS A 85 0.73 -16.96 -9.85
C LYS A 85 1.09 -16.82 -8.37
N VAL A 86 0.50 -15.83 -7.73
CA VAL A 86 0.72 -15.53 -6.32
C VAL A 86 -0.59 -15.14 -5.66
N THR A 87 -0.84 -15.62 -4.45
CA THR A 87 -1.98 -15.15 -3.64
C THR A 87 -1.59 -13.84 -2.98
N LEU A 88 -2.40 -12.81 -3.22
CA LEU A 88 -2.20 -11.46 -2.69
C LEU A 88 -3.45 -10.97 -1.98
N VAL A 89 -3.26 -10.22 -0.91
CA VAL A 89 -4.29 -9.33 -0.38
C VAL A 89 -4.14 -7.99 -1.07
N ILE A 90 -5.17 -7.55 -1.77
CA ILE A 90 -5.20 -6.28 -2.48
C ILE A 90 -5.94 -5.25 -1.62
N LEU A 91 -5.34 -4.09 -1.44
CA LEU A 91 -5.94 -2.94 -0.78
C LEU A 91 -6.03 -1.80 -1.77
N HIS A 92 -7.24 -1.27 -1.95
CA HIS A 92 -7.50 -0.09 -2.76
C HIS A 92 -8.09 0.99 -1.87
N VAL A 93 -7.46 2.16 -1.81
CA VAL A 93 -7.94 3.33 -1.07
C VAL A 93 -8.15 4.49 -2.03
N ASP A 94 -9.25 5.23 -1.84
CA ASP A 94 -9.69 6.32 -2.70
C ASP A 94 -10.27 7.47 -1.87
N ILE A 95 -10.08 8.73 -2.31
CA ILE A 95 -10.65 9.91 -1.65
C ILE A 95 -12.10 10.10 -2.11
N VAL A 96 -13.00 10.27 -1.13
CA VAL A 96 -14.42 10.55 -1.40
C VAL A 96 -14.57 11.94 -1.98
N GLU A 97 -15.32 12.07 -3.09
CA GLU A 97 -15.59 13.34 -3.77
C GLU A 97 -14.34 14.14 -4.18
N SER A 98 -13.24 13.48 -4.54
CA SER A 98 -11.99 14.13 -4.94
C SER A 98 -12.17 15.11 -6.12
N THR A 99 -13.07 14.80 -7.04
CA THR A 99 -13.43 15.73 -8.13
C THR A 99 -14.01 17.04 -7.59
N ARG A 100 -14.87 16.99 -6.57
CA ARG A 100 -15.40 18.20 -5.93
C ARG A 100 -14.29 18.99 -5.23
N LEU A 101 -13.37 18.30 -4.56
CA LEU A 101 -12.20 18.89 -3.92
C LEU A 101 -11.34 19.63 -4.96
N SER A 102 -11.13 19.04 -6.13
CA SER A 102 -10.35 19.62 -7.23
C SER A 102 -11.02 20.84 -7.88
N MET A 103 -12.34 20.96 -7.77
CA MET A 103 -13.09 22.13 -8.27
C MET A 103 -13.09 23.31 -7.29
N ILE A 104 -12.84 23.05 -6.00
CA ILE A 104 -12.90 24.07 -4.95
C ILE A 104 -11.51 24.65 -4.65
N LEU A 105 -10.48 23.80 -4.66
CA LEU A 105 -9.12 24.18 -4.24
C LEU A 105 -8.26 24.67 -5.41
N PRO A 106 -7.40 25.67 -5.18
CA PRO A 106 -6.33 25.99 -6.12
C PRO A 106 -5.44 24.77 -6.36
N VAL A 107 -4.96 24.59 -7.60
CA VAL A 107 -4.22 23.39 -8.05
C VAL A 107 -2.97 23.11 -7.19
N ASP A 108 -2.25 24.16 -6.77
CA ASP A 108 -1.07 24.03 -5.91
C ASP A 108 -1.43 23.49 -4.52
N ARG A 109 -2.58 23.91 -3.96
CA ARG A 109 -3.08 23.42 -2.67
C ARG A 109 -3.61 21.99 -2.77
N LEU A 110 -4.38 21.71 -3.82
CA LEU A 110 -4.82 20.35 -4.12
C LEU A 110 -3.62 19.41 -4.24
N ALA A 111 -2.60 19.79 -5.03
CA ALA A 111 -1.40 18.97 -5.21
C ALA A 111 -0.65 18.73 -3.89
N ALA A 112 -0.53 19.75 -3.02
CA ALA A 112 0.09 19.59 -1.70
C ALA A 112 -0.69 18.62 -0.82
N ILE A 113 -2.02 18.71 -0.81
CA ILE A 113 -2.90 17.84 -0.02
C ILE A 113 -2.82 16.40 -0.53
N ILE A 114 -2.99 16.18 -1.84
CA ILE A 114 -2.96 14.83 -2.43
C ILE A 114 -1.59 14.18 -2.23
N ARG A 115 -0.48 14.90 -2.42
CA ARG A 115 0.87 14.37 -2.18
C ARG A 115 1.07 13.97 -0.72
N THR A 116 0.63 14.80 0.24
CA THR A 116 0.72 14.46 1.66
C THR A 116 -0.12 13.22 1.98
N PHE A 117 -1.36 13.17 1.51
CA PHE A 117 -2.22 12.00 1.61
C PHE A 117 -1.50 10.75 1.09
N THR A 118 -0.99 10.81 -0.13
CA THR A 118 -0.31 9.69 -0.80
C THR A 118 0.90 9.22 0.01
N GLN A 119 1.72 10.14 0.52
CA GLN A 119 2.90 9.82 1.33
C GLN A 119 2.52 9.15 2.65
N GLU A 120 1.58 9.72 3.40
CA GLU A 120 1.19 9.16 4.71
C GLU A 120 0.53 7.78 4.57
N MET A 121 -0.31 7.59 3.55
CA MET A 121 -0.91 6.28 3.27
C MET A 121 0.14 5.25 2.85
N SER A 122 1.13 5.64 2.05
CA SER A 122 2.24 4.76 1.63
C SER A 122 3.12 4.35 2.81
N LEU A 123 3.40 5.26 3.74
CA LEU A 123 4.14 4.96 4.97
C LEU A 123 3.38 3.95 5.84
N LEU A 124 2.05 4.09 5.96
CA LEU A 124 1.22 3.13 6.68
C LEU A 124 1.23 1.76 5.99
N ILE A 125 1.05 1.70 4.67
CA ILE A 125 1.12 0.44 3.91
C ILE A 125 2.43 -0.27 4.19
N ALA A 126 3.56 0.42 4.08
CA ALA A 126 4.88 -0.15 4.33
C ALA A 126 5.05 -0.58 5.79
N ALA A 127 4.56 0.20 6.76
CA ALA A 127 4.64 -0.13 8.19
C ALA A 127 3.86 -1.40 8.54
N TYR A 128 2.79 -1.70 7.81
CA TYR A 128 2.01 -2.94 7.96
C TYR A 128 2.51 -4.09 7.06
N GLY A 129 3.66 -3.94 6.40
CA GLY A 129 4.28 -4.97 5.56
C GLY A 129 3.66 -5.11 4.17
N GLY A 130 2.92 -4.09 3.71
CA GLY A 130 2.39 -4.00 2.36
C GLY A 130 3.29 -3.22 1.42
N TYR A 131 2.98 -3.30 0.13
CA TYR A 131 3.69 -2.64 -0.96
C TYR A 131 2.71 -1.83 -1.81
N VAL A 132 3.08 -0.59 -2.14
CA VAL A 132 2.28 0.21 -3.07
C VAL A 132 2.55 -0.29 -4.48
N LEU A 133 1.50 -0.73 -5.18
CA LEU A 133 1.62 -1.16 -6.58
C LEU A 133 1.61 0.04 -7.53
N LYS A 134 0.67 0.95 -7.35
CA LYS A 134 0.56 2.15 -8.20
C LYS A 134 -0.35 3.22 -7.57
N TYR A 135 -0.16 4.45 -8.06
CA TYR A 135 -1.04 5.59 -7.79
C TYR A 135 -1.93 5.84 -9.01
N ILE A 136 -3.23 6.02 -8.79
CA ILE A 136 -4.23 6.23 -9.85
C ILE A 136 -4.99 7.52 -9.51
N GLY A 137 -4.44 8.66 -9.91
CA GLY A 137 -4.96 9.96 -9.48
C GLY A 137 -4.79 10.16 -7.98
N ASP A 138 -5.89 10.22 -7.25
CA ASP A 138 -5.98 10.30 -5.80
C ASP A 138 -6.16 8.93 -5.11
N ALA A 139 -6.24 7.86 -5.90
CA ALA A 139 -6.35 6.50 -5.37
C ALA A 139 -4.97 5.82 -5.26
N ILE A 140 -4.84 4.92 -4.30
CA ILE A 140 -3.66 4.08 -4.10
C ILE A 140 -4.08 2.62 -4.19
N LEU A 141 -3.38 1.87 -5.02
CA LEU A 141 -3.48 0.43 -5.11
C LEU A 141 -2.25 -0.20 -4.46
N ALA A 142 -2.47 -1.07 -3.48
CA ALA A 142 -1.42 -1.73 -2.72
C ALA A 142 -1.70 -3.22 -2.56
N PHE A 143 -0.68 -3.99 -2.19
CA PHE A 143 -0.83 -5.41 -1.94
C PHE A 143 0.01 -5.88 -0.75
N PHE A 144 -0.42 -7.01 -0.17
CA PHE A 144 0.30 -7.76 0.85
C PHE A 144 0.48 -9.19 0.33
N VAL A 145 1.70 -9.73 0.44
CA VAL A 145 2.01 -11.06 -0.08
C VAL A 145 1.53 -12.13 0.89
N VAL A 146 0.81 -13.14 0.38
CA VAL A 146 0.47 -14.35 1.13
C VAL A 146 1.52 -15.41 0.79
N ASN A 147 2.37 -15.74 1.76
CA ASN A 147 3.41 -16.73 1.53
C ASN A 147 2.84 -18.15 1.48
N SER A 148 2.93 -18.77 0.34
CA SER A 148 2.80 -20.22 0.22
C SER A 148 4.17 -20.87 0.50
N SER A 149 4.60 -20.93 1.76
CA SER A 149 5.81 -21.68 2.11
C SER A 149 5.55 -23.18 1.88
N SER A 150 6.12 -23.69 0.81
CA SER A 150 6.01 -25.07 0.32
C SER A 150 6.70 -26.15 1.19
N SER A 151 6.96 -25.88 2.46
CA SER A 151 7.77 -26.78 3.29
C SER A 151 7.21 -27.17 4.66
N SER A 152 6.00 -26.77 5.03
CA SER A 152 5.34 -27.31 6.23
C SER A 152 3.96 -27.87 5.88
N SER A 153 3.89 -29.18 5.82
CA SER A 153 2.72 -30.01 5.47
C SER A 153 1.58 -29.99 6.51
N SER A 154 1.45 -28.92 7.31
CA SER A 154 0.48 -28.89 8.43
C SER A 154 -0.25 -27.56 8.66
N SER A 155 0.03 -26.49 7.89
CA SER A 155 -0.76 -25.24 8.00
C SER A 155 -1.86 -25.21 6.94
N SER A 156 -3.10 -24.89 7.34
CA SER A 156 -4.21 -24.70 6.40
C SER A 156 -3.96 -23.47 5.53
N ASP A 157 -4.54 -23.42 4.33
CA ASP A 157 -4.50 -22.23 3.45
C ASP A 157 -5.01 -20.97 4.17
N ASP A 158 -5.93 -21.11 5.10
CA ASP A 158 -6.51 -20.03 5.88
C ASP A 158 -5.51 -19.45 6.89
N ASP A 159 -4.67 -20.31 7.52
CA ASP A 159 -3.62 -19.85 8.44
C ASP A 159 -2.57 -18.97 7.72
N GLN A 160 -2.27 -19.29 6.46
CA GLN A 160 -1.31 -18.51 5.65
C GLN A 160 -1.86 -17.14 5.23
N ARG A 161 -3.17 -17.02 5.01
CA ARG A 161 -3.84 -15.78 4.62
C ARG A 161 -4.13 -14.86 5.80
N TYR A 162 -4.17 -15.40 7.01
CA TYR A 162 -4.60 -14.68 8.21
C TYR A 162 -3.78 -13.40 8.45
N LEU A 163 -2.47 -13.51 8.62
CA LEU A 163 -1.63 -12.35 8.93
C LEU A 163 -1.67 -11.24 7.86
N PRO A 164 -1.52 -11.55 6.55
CA PRO A 164 -1.63 -10.51 5.52
C PRO A 164 -3.00 -9.83 5.48
N CYS A 165 -4.09 -10.58 5.67
CA CYS A 165 -5.44 -10.01 5.74
C CYS A 165 -5.62 -9.12 6.97
N MET A 166 -5.15 -9.58 8.15
CA MET A 166 -5.20 -8.83 9.40
C MET A 166 -4.40 -7.53 9.30
N ASN A 167 -3.18 -7.60 8.75
CA ASN A 167 -2.34 -6.42 8.54
C ASN A 167 -2.99 -5.42 7.57
N ALA A 168 -3.60 -5.89 6.48
CA ALA A 168 -4.30 -5.03 5.53
C ALA A 168 -5.50 -4.33 6.18
N VAL A 169 -6.30 -5.05 6.98
CA VAL A 169 -7.45 -4.48 7.72
C VAL A 169 -6.98 -3.48 8.78
N SER A 170 -5.94 -3.82 9.54
CA SER A 170 -5.37 -2.92 10.56
C SER A 170 -4.75 -1.67 9.93
N CYS A 171 -4.09 -1.81 8.78
CA CYS A 171 -3.60 -0.70 7.96
C CYS A 171 -4.76 0.23 7.56
N ALA A 172 -5.84 -0.34 7.02
CA ALA A 172 -7.02 0.42 6.62
C ALA A 172 -7.66 1.18 7.78
N CYS A 173 -7.79 0.56 8.96
CA CYS A 173 -8.26 1.23 10.17
C CYS A 173 -7.35 2.41 10.57
N SER A 174 -6.03 2.21 10.51
CA SER A 174 -5.04 3.26 10.79
C SER A 174 -5.10 4.39 9.78
N MET A 175 -5.33 4.10 8.50
CA MET A 175 -5.52 5.12 7.46
C MET A 175 -6.68 6.05 7.79
N VAL A 176 -7.86 5.48 8.13
CA VAL A 176 -9.03 6.27 8.52
C VAL A 176 -8.74 7.14 9.74
N LYS A 177 -8.06 6.57 10.74
CA LYS A 177 -7.69 7.31 11.96
C LYS A 177 -6.70 8.45 11.68
N VAL A 178 -5.66 8.21 10.88
CA VAL A 178 -4.66 9.22 10.49
C VAL A 178 -5.28 10.35 9.67
N ILE A 179 -6.21 10.05 8.76
CA ILE A 179 -6.95 11.11 8.04
C ILE A 179 -7.75 11.96 9.03
N ARG A 180 -8.54 11.32 9.89
CA ARG A 180 -9.46 12.02 10.79
C ARG A 180 -8.75 12.82 11.87
N GLU A 181 -7.72 12.28 12.49
CA GLU A 181 -7.06 12.86 13.66
C GLU A 181 -5.71 13.53 13.31
N GLY A 182 -5.13 13.19 12.15
CA GLY A 182 -3.86 13.75 11.66
C GLY A 182 -4.08 14.85 10.63
N ILE A 183 -4.62 14.51 9.48
CA ILE A 183 -4.70 15.41 8.32
C ILE A 183 -5.82 16.43 8.48
N ASN A 184 -7.04 16.00 8.78
CA ASN A 184 -8.22 16.87 8.83
C ASN A 184 -8.13 18.02 9.84
N PRO A 185 -7.58 17.84 11.06
CA PRO A 185 -7.40 18.97 11.97
C PRO A 185 -6.49 20.08 11.42
N ILE A 186 -5.52 19.73 10.57
CA ILE A 186 -4.66 20.71 9.92
C ILE A 186 -5.40 21.40 8.77
N LEU A 187 -6.16 20.66 7.96
CA LEU A 187 -6.98 21.24 6.90
C LEU A 187 -8.00 22.24 7.47
N GLY A 188 -8.65 21.89 8.59
CA GLY A 188 -9.60 22.77 9.28
C GLY A 188 -8.98 24.09 9.76
N GLN A 189 -7.68 24.12 10.10
CA GLN A 189 -6.99 25.38 10.46
C GLN A 189 -6.87 26.38 9.27
N TYR A 190 -7.04 25.89 8.05
CA TYR A 190 -6.97 26.67 6.80
C TYR A 190 -8.33 26.80 6.11
N ASP A 191 -9.42 26.42 6.78
CA ASP A 191 -10.78 26.38 6.22
C ASP A 191 -10.88 25.52 4.95
N TYR A 192 -10.05 24.50 4.81
CA TYR A 192 -10.12 23.52 3.73
C TYR A 192 -11.08 22.38 4.08
N PRO A 193 -11.74 21.77 3.06
CA PRO A 193 -12.63 20.65 3.26
C PRO A 193 -11.91 19.44 3.91
N GLU A 194 -12.62 18.72 4.78
CA GLU A 194 -12.15 17.46 5.32
C GLU A 194 -11.98 16.41 4.23
N LEU A 195 -10.91 15.64 4.31
CA LEU A 195 -10.75 14.42 3.52
C LEU A 195 -11.54 13.30 4.18
N LYS A 196 -12.19 12.49 3.35
CA LYS A 196 -12.79 11.20 3.70
C LYS A 196 -12.32 10.17 2.71
N ILE A 197 -12.11 8.95 3.14
CA ILE A 197 -11.59 7.88 2.30
C ILE A 197 -12.54 6.69 2.24
N ARG A 198 -12.37 5.89 1.22
CA ARG A 198 -13.07 4.60 1.03
C ARG A 198 -12.02 3.54 0.80
N ILE A 199 -12.17 2.38 1.39
CA ILE A 199 -11.16 1.32 1.27
C ILE A 199 -11.85 0.01 0.90
N GLY A 200 -11.32 -0.66 -0.12
CA GLY A 200 -11.71 -2.01 -0.53
C GLY A 200 -10.54 -2.97 -0.32
N ILE A 201 -10.82 -4.13 0.28
CA ILE A 201 -9.81 -5.17 0.52
C ILE A 201 -10.34 -6.51 0.03
N ASP A 202 -9.57 -7.17 -0.82
CA ASP A 202 -9.87 -8.52 -1.29
C ASP A 202 -8.62 -9.40 -1.30
N VAL A 203 -8.80 -10.72 -1.28
CA VAL A 203 -7.70 -11.69 -1.30
C VAL A 203 -7.96 -12.77 -2.34
N GLY A 204 -6.93 -13.14 -3.09
CA GLY A 204 -7.02 -14.21 -4.08
C GLY A 204 -5.79 -14.36 -4.94
N GLU A 205 -5.85 -15.31 -5.86
CA GLU A 205 -4.79 -15.58 -6.83
C GLU A 205 -4.71 -14.49 -7.88
N ASN A 206 -3.50 -14.02 -8.13
CA ASN A 206 -3.16 -13.03 -9.15
C ASN A 206 -1.95 -13.50 -9.95
N ALA A 207 -1.76 -12.95 -11.14
CA ALA A 207 -0.57 -13.16 -11.95
C ALA A 207 0.32 -11.92 -11.92
N VAL A 208 1.62 -12.12 -11.72
CA VAL A 208 2.62 -11.07 -11.92
C VAL A 208 3.08 -11.13 -13.37
N VAL A 209 2.91 -10.02 -14.09
CA VAL A 209 3.15 -9.96 -15.55
C VAL A 209 4.06 -8.79 -15.91
N GLN A 210 4.85 -8.97 -16.95
CA GLN A 210 5.67 -7.90 -17.51
C GLN A 210 4.87 -7.10 -18.54
N TYR A 211 4.65 -5.80 -18.29
CA TYR A 211 3.97 -4.90 -19.23
C TYR A 211 4.94 -4.15 -20.15
N GLY A 212 6.21 -4.06 -19.81
CA GLY A 212 7.15 -3.29 -20.58
C GLY A 212 8.53 -3.23 -19.93
N TRP A 213 9.23 -2.14 -20.20
CA TRP A 213 10.58 -1.92 -19.71
C TRP A 213 10.72 -0.50 -19.16
N ASP A 214 11.25 -0.39 -17.98
CA ASP A 214 11.76 0.87 -17.45
C ASP A 214 13.16 1.11 -18.02
N THR A 215 13.32 2.21 -18.76
CA THR A 215 14.55 2.53 -19.47
C THR A 215 15.18 3.80 -18.91
N HIS A 216 16.40 3.71 -18.42
CA HIS A 216 17.18 4.89 -18.03
C HIS A 216 18.12 5.26 -19.20
N ILE A 217 18.03 6.50 -19.64
CA ILE A 217 18.82 7.05 -20.74
C ILE A 217 19.76 8.11 -20.18
N LEU A 218 21.06 7.94 -20.39
CA LEU A 218 22.09 8.93 -20.06
C LEU A 218 22.80 9.32 -21.36
N ASP A 219 22.94 10.61 -21.66
CA ASP A 219 23.58 11.14 -22.87
C ASP A 219 23.06 10.50 -24.18
N GLY A 220 21.75 10.25 -24.26
CA GLY A 220 21.11 9.64 -25.43
C GLY A 220 21.35 8.14 -25.58
N LYS A 221 22.02 7.49 -24.62
CA LYS A 221 22.24 6.02 -24.61
C LYS A 221 21.43 5.36 -23.52
N VAL A 222 20.85 4.21 -23.83
CA VAL A 222 20.17 3.36 -22.83
C VAL A 222 21.24 2.77 -21.90
N VAL A 223 21.22 3.20 -20.64
CA VAL A 223 22.20 2.77 -19.62
C VAL A 223 21.65 1.61 -18.80
N LEU A 224 20.33 1.60 -18.56
CA LEU A 224 19.66 0.56 -17.80
C LEU A 224 18.30 0.26 -18.42
N LYS A 225 17.96 -1.03 -18.49
CA LYS A 225 16.67 -1.52 -18.93
C LYS A 225 16.20 -2.58 -17.94
N LYS A 226 15.15 -2.28 -17.16
CA LYS A 226 14.55 -3.21 -16.21
C LYS A 226 13.13 -3.58 -16.65
N PRO A 227 12.66 -4.82 -16.40
CA PRO A 227 11.27 -5.15 -16.66
C PRO A 227 10.37 -4.30 -15.77
N HIS A 228 9.30 -3.74 -16.33
CA HIS A 228 8.23 -3.12 -15.57
C HIS A 228 7.15 -4.17 -15.31
N LEU A 229 7.00 -4.55 -14.04
CA LEU A 229 6.09 -5.59 -13.61
C LEU A 229 4.81 -4.98 -13.02
N ASP A 230 3.70 -5.66 -13.28
CA ASP A 230 2.38 -5.31 -12.73
C ASP A 230 1.64 -6.58 -12.33
N ILE A 231 0.51 -6.42 -11.65
CA ILE A 231 -0.34 -7.50 -11.16
C ILE A 231 -1.64 -7.53 -11.95
N LEU A 232 -2.03 -8.71 -12.41
CA LEU A 232 -3.32 -8.98 -13.04
C LEU A 232 -4.12 -10.01 -12.22
N GLY A 233 -5.36 -9.67 -11.90
CA GLY A 233 -6.27 -10.58 -11.23
C GLY A 233 -7.63 -9.94 -10.96
N TYR A 234 -8.63 -10.78 -10.69
CA TYR A 234 -9.98 -10.29 -10.38
C TYR A 234 -10.00 -9.50 -9.07
N THR A 235 -9.14 -9.83 -8.11
CA THR A 235 -9.07 -9.19 -6.79
C THR A 235 -8.77 -7.70 -6.88
N ILE A 236 -7.92 -7.27 -7.85
CA ILE A 236 -7.66 -5.86 -8.11
C ILE A 236 -8.93 -5.13 -8.52
N SER A 237 -9.65 -5.71 -9.49
CA SER A 237 -10.89 -5.12 -9.99
C SER A 237 -11.98 -5.11 -8.91
N ILE A 238 -12.10 -6.19 -8.13
CA ILE A 238 -13.07 -6.29 -7.03
C ILE A 238 -12.75 -5.30 -5.92
N ALA A 239 -11.50 -5.17 -5.47
CA ALA A 239 -11.11 -4.21 -4.45
C ALA A 239 -11.43 -2.75 -4.88
N ALA A 240 -11.14 -2.39 -6.14
CA ALA A 240 -11.49 -1.09 -6.70
C ALA A 240 -13.04 -0.88 -6.78
N LYS A 241 -13.80 -1.92 -7.13
CA LYS A 241 -15.28 -1.86 -7.13
C LYS A 241 -15.85 -1.74 -5.72
N MET A 242 -15.23 -2.35 -4.72
CA MET A 242 -15.61 -2.20 -3.31
C MET A 242 -15.50 -0.75 -2.84
N THR A 243 -14.47 0.00 -3.24
CA THR A 243 -14.40 1.43 -2.90
C THR A 243 -15.55 2.23 -3.51
N ALA A 244 -16.01 1.87 -4.70
CA ALA A 244 -17.13 2.56 -5.34
C ALA A 244 -18.46 2.37 -4.59
N VAL A 245 -18.64 1.26 -3.87
CA VAL A 245 -19.85 0.97 -3.08
C VAL A 245 -19.70 1.29 -1.60
N ALA A 246 -18.48 1.54 -1.13
CA ALA A 246 -18.22 1.92 0.25
C ALA A 246 -18.70 3.34 0.56
N LYS A 247 -19.18 3.55 1.79
CA LYS A 247 -19.48 4.87 2.32
C LYS A 247 -18.18 5.61 2.70
N ALA A 248 -18.29 6.90 2.95
CA ALA A 248 -17.18 7.67 3.50
C ALA A 248 -16.65 7.04 4.79
N ASP A 249 -15.33 6.94 4.91
CA ASP A 249 -14.58 6.32 6.01
C ASP A 249 -14.95 4.85 6.28
N GLN A 250 -15.52 4.16 5.29
CA GLN A 250 -15.86 2.75 5.39
C GLN A 250 -14.80 1.88 4.72
N ILE A 251 -14.49 0.76 5.39
CA ILE A 251 -13.69 -0.34 4.89
C ILE A 251 -14.65 -1.44 4.44
N VAL A 252 -14.52 -1.88 3.18
CA VAL A 252 -15.28 -3.00 2.63
C VAL A 252 -14.32 -4.14 2.31
N ILE A 253 -14.63 -5.34 2.80
CA ILE A 253 -13.82 -6.54 2.57
C ILE A 253 -14.64 -7.63 1.88
N GLY A 254 -13.95 -8.45 1.08
CA GLY A 254 -14.55 -9.60 0.41
C GLY A 254 -14.74 -10.80 1.36
N GLN A 255 -15.51 -11.80 0.91
CA GLN A 255 -15.84 -13.00 1.69
C GLN A 255 -14.57 -13.71 2.19
N LEU A 256 -13.60 -13.97 1.29
CA LEU A 256 -12.39 -14.71 1.66
C LEU A 256 -11.55 -13.97 2.72
N ALA A 257 -11.45 -12.63 2.62
CA ALA A 257 -10.78 -11.83 3.64
C ALA A 257 -11.54 -11.87 4.98
N TYR A 258 -12.88 -11.82 4.93
CA TYR A 258 -13.71 -11.91 6.14
C TYR A 258 -13.59 -13.26 6.85
N ASP A 259 -13.55 -14.35 6.10
CA ASP A 259 -13.54 -15.71 6.66
C ASP A 259 -12.27 -16.04 7.44
N VAL A 260 -11.13 -15.45 7.04
CA VAL A 260 -9.85 -15.65 7.72
C VAL A 260 -9.59 -14.73 8.91
N LEU A 261 -10.42 -13.69 9.12
CA LEU A 261 -10.28 -12.79 10.28
C LEU A 261 -10.70 -13.48 11.59
N GLU A 262 -10.09 -13.08 12.69
CA GLU A 262 -10.51 -13.49 14.03
C GLU A 262 -11.89 -12.96 14.41
N ASP A 263 -12.57 -13.63 15.34
CA ASP A 263 -13.91 -13.28 15.82
C ASP A 263 -14.00 -11.82 16.30
N LYS A 264 -12.95 -11.30 16.93
CA LYS A 264 -12.90 -9.92 17.41
C LYS A 264 -13.00 -8.94 16.24
N GLN A 265 -12.22 -9.16 15.18
CA GLN A 265 -12.23 -8.33 13.98
C GLN A 265 -13.49 -8.53 13.15
N ARG A 266 -13.96 -9.79 12.99
CA ARG A 266 -15.22 -10.08 12.28
C ARG A 266 -16.40 -9.32 12.84
N ARG A 267 -16.49 -9.14 14.15
CA ARG A 267 -17.57 -8.39 14.81
C ARG A 267 -17.61 -6.90 14.40
N THR A 268 -16.52 -6.37 13.90
CA THR A 268 -16.46 -4.98 13.41
C THR A 268 -16.99 -4.82 11.98
N PHE A 269 -17.29 -5.92 11.30
CA PHE A 269 -17.85 -5.94 9.95
C PHE A 269 -19.26 -6.52 9.93
N LYS A 270 -20.09 -5.99 9.04
CA LYS A 270 -21.44 -6.52 8.77
C LYS A 270 -21.59 -6.79 7.29
N ARG A 271 -22.30 -7.88 6.95
CA ARG A 271 -22.62 -8.21 5.57
C ARG A 271 -23.42 -7.06 4.95
N LEU A 272 -23.01 -6.63 3.76
CA LEU A 272 -23.69 -5.60 2.99
C LEU A 272 -24.77 -6.26 2.11
N SER A 273 -25.99 -5.76 2.20
CA SER A 273 -27.07 -6.10 1.25
C SER A 273 -27.02 -5.11 0.11
N MET A 274 -26.60 -5.57 -1.07
CA MET A 274 -26.53 -4.76 -2.27
C MET A 274 -27.61 -5.20 -3.25
N SER A 275 -28.18 -4.25 -4.00
CA SER A 275 -29.08 -4.61 -5.10
C SER A 275 -28.26 -5.19 -6.26
N PRO A 276 -28.82 -6.16 -7.03
CA PRO A 276 -28.11 -6.73 -8.19
C PRO A 276 -27.71 -5.69 -9.25
N GLN A 277 -28.37 -4.53 -9.29
CA GLN A 277 -28.02 -3.44 -10.21
C GLN A 277 -26.70 -2.74 -9.81
N ILE A 278 -26.30 -2.84 -8.53
CA ILE A 278 -25.09 -2.21 -7.98
C ILE A 278 -23.96 -3.24 -7.86
N TRP A 279 -24.30 -4.48 -7.49
CA TRP A 279 -23.34 -5.54 -7.24
C TRP A 279 -23.89 -6.89 -7.72
N ASP A 280 -23.42 -7.34 -8.88
CA ASP A 280 -23.84 -8.57 -9.55
C ASP A 280 -22.67 -9.56 -9.80
N TYR A 281 -21.50 -9.29 -9.21
CA TYR A 281 -20.34 -10.15 -9.40
C TYR A 281 -20.56 -11.51 -8.74
N VAL A 282 -20.37 -12.57 -9.51
CA VAL A 282 -20.53 -13.96 -9.07
C VAL A 282 -19.17 -14.57 -8.77
N SER A 283 -19.04 -15.20 -7.61
CA SER A 283 -17.84 -15.96 -7.27
C SER A 283 -17.74 -17.21 -8.15
N SER A 284 -16.61 -17.38 -8.84
CA SER A 284 -16.34 -18.61 -9.63
C SER A 284 -16.30 -19.87 -8.78
N ASN A 285 -15.96 -19.74 -7.49
CA ASN A 285 -15.82 -20.86 -6.58
C ASN A 285 -17.16 -21.38 -6.06
N THR A 286 -18.12 -20.49 -5.82
CA THR A 286 -19.42 -20.83 -5.21
C THR A 286 -20.60 -20.74 -6.17
N GLY A 287 -20.46 -20.07 -7.31
CA GLY A 287 -21.55 -19.79 -8.25
C GLY A 287 -22.61 -18.84 -7.69
N THR A 288 -22.34 -18.19 -6.55
CA THR A 288 -23.24 -17.23 -5.89
C THR A 288 -22.69 -15.81 -5.97
N ILE A 289 -23.55 -14.81 -5.72
CA ILE A 289 -23.12 -13.41 -5.66
C ILE A 289 -22.01 -13.26 -4.60
N TYR A 290 -20.91 -12.61 -4.99
CA TYR A 290 -19.75 -12.37 -4.13
C TYR A 290 -20.15 -11.51 -2.94
N SER A 291 -20.01 -12.06 -1.72
CA SER A 291 -20.43 -11.40 -0.49
C SER A 291 -19.45 -10.32 -0.07
N LEU A 292 -19.98 -9.17 0.34
CA LEU A 292 -19.22 -8.04 0.85
C LEU A 292 -19.55 -7.78 2.31
N TYR A 293 -18.56 -7.33 3.06
CA TYR A 293 -18.69 -6.95 4.46
C TYR A 293 -18.13 -5.55 4.66
N GLY A 294 -18.96 -4.64 5.18
CA GLY A 294 -18.56 -3.27 5.47
C GLY A 294 -18.30 -3.06 6.97
N SER A 295 -17.27 -2.28 7.28
CA SER A 295 -17.02 -1.87 8.68
C SER A 295 -18.20 -1.10 9.25
N VAL A 296 -18.54 -1.39 10.50
CA VAL A 296 -19.65 -0.71 11.21
C VAL A 296 -19.21 0.68 11.67
N ASN A 297 -18.00 0.77 12.25
CA ASN A 297 -17.29 2.00 12.56
C ASN A 297 -15.80 1.69 12.46
N ALA A 298 -15.12 2.23 11.47
CA ALA A 298 -13.68 2.00 11.28
C ALA A 298 -12.82 2.45 12.50
N VAL A 299 -13.38 3.29 13.38
CA VAL A 299 -12.69 3.87 14.54
C VAL A 299 -12.87 3.06 15.82
N ASP A 300 -14.03 2.45 16.01
CA ASP A 300 -14.31 1.67 17.24
C ASP A 300 -13.60 0.31 17.24
N ALA A 301 -13.16 -0.16 16.08
CA ALA A 301 -12.38 -1.39 15.95
C ALA A 301 -11.00 -1.30 16.63
N TYR A 302 -10.47 -0.09 16.85
CA TYR A 302 -9.13 0.14 17.42
C TYR A 302 -9.14 0.39 18.93
N ASN A 303 -10.25 0.92 19.50
CA ASN A 303 -10.31 1.31 20.91
C ASN A 303 -10.51 0.12 21.86
N ASN A 304 -10.58 -1.10 21.37
CA ASN A 304 -10.75 -2.33 22.14
C ASN A 304 -9.50 -3.24 22.16
N ASN A 305 -8.34 -2.68 21.83
CA ASN A 305 -7.03 -3.37 21.98
C ASN A 305 -6.33 -2.95 23.26
#